data_2fa7a7ba318131f235c42b38c3f78dc4
#
_entry.id   2fa7a7ba318131f235c42b38c3f78dc4
#
_cell.length_a   1.000
_cell.length_b   1.000
_cell.length_c   1.000
_cell.angle_alpha   90.00
_cell.angle_beta   90.00
_cell.angle_gamma   90.00
#
_symmetry.space_group_name_H-M   'P 1'
#
loop_
_entity.id
_entity.type
_entity.pdbx_description
1 polymer ?
#
loop_
_entity_poly.entity_id
_entity_poly.type
_entity_poly.pdbx_seq_one_letter_code
_entity_poly.pdbx_strand_id
1 'polypeptide(L)' 'MHAFLLMVYMGKALVSKDMYFKNINDCLYFADRLNDQPMVPNRNAQEGADKLVKYVAVCVPKNVGDNVKLY' A
#
# COMPACT_ATOMS: atom_id res chain seq x y z
N MET A 1 -17.12 -10.56 -6.69
CA MET A 1 -17.08 -9.09 -6.74
C MET A 1 -15.67 -8.63 -7.04
N HIS A 2 -15.51 -7.76 -8.01
CA HIS A 2 -14.20 -7.22 -8.34
C HIS A 2 -13.86 -6.05 -7.42
N ALA A 3 -12.63 -6.06 -6.93
CA ALA A 3 -12.11 -5.01 -6.07
C ALA A 3 -10.66 -4.74 -6.43
N PHE A 4 -10.08 -3.70 -5.83
CA PHE A 4 -8.68 -3.32 -6.04
C PHE A 4 -7.99 -3.32 -4.69
N LEU A 5 -6.98 -4.16 -4.57
CA LEU A 5 -6.20 -4.29 -3.35
C LEU A 5 -5.06 -3.28 -3.39
N LEU A 6 -5.02 -2.41 -2.38
CA LEU A 6 -3.90 -1.49 -2.20
C LEU A 6 -2.82 -2.21 -1.39
N MET A 7 -1.68 -2.42 -2.02
CA MET A 7 -0.51 -3.02 -1.37
C MET A 7 0.53 -1.93 -1.15
N VAL A 8 0.96 -1.79 0.09
CA VAL A 8 1.92 -0.75 0.47
C VAL A 8 3.20 -1.41 0.95
N TYR A 9 4.31 -0.99 0.37
CA TYR A 9 5.63 -1.47 0.74
C TYR A 9 6.43 -0.33 1.37
N MET A 10 7.22 -0.68 2.37
CA MET A 10 8.22 0.21 2.95
C MET A 10 9.58 -0.41 2.68
N GLY A 11 10.31 0.13 1.70
CA GLY A 11 11.50 -0.53 1.19
C GLY A 11 11.12 -1.85 0.52
N LYS A 12 11.68 -2.95 1.00
CA LYS A 12 11.37 -4.29 0.50
C LYS A 12 10.29 -5.01 1.29
N ALA A 13 9.83 -4.42 2.39
CA ALA A 13 8.86 -5.05 3.28
C ALA A 13 7.44 -4.66 2.93
N LEU A 14 6.55 -5.63 2.82
CA LEU A 14 5.12 -5.39 2.66
C LEU A 14 4.55 -5.00 4.02
N VAL A 15 3.99 -3.78 4.12
CA VAL A 15 3.47 -3.26 5.40
C VAL A 15 1.95 -3.19 5.44
N SER A 16 1.28 -3.24 4.29
CA SER A 16 -0.18 -3.24 4.25
C SER A 16 -0.67 -3.95 3.00
N LYS A 17 -1.68 -4.81 3.16
CA LYS A 17 -2.29 -5.54 2.04
C LYS A 17 -3.77 -5.87 2.29
N ASP A 18 -4.43 -5.11 3.14
CA ASP A 18 -5.80 -5.43 3.55
C ASP A 18 -6.82 -4.34 3.21
N MET A 19 -6.42 -3.33 2.44
CA MET A 19 -7.33 -2.28 1.99
C MET A 19 -7.83 -2.58 0.59
N TYR A 20 -9.14 -2.83 0.49
CA TYR A 20 -9.80 -3.11 -0.78
C TYR A 20 -10.69 -1.93 -1.16
N PHE A 21 -10.64 -1.53 -2.42
CA PHE A 21 -11.43 -0.43 -2.95
C PHE A 21 -12.39 -0.92 -4.03
N LYS A 22 -13.59 -0.35 -4.04
CA LYS A 22 -14.59 -0.66 -5.08
C LYS A 22 -14.19 -0.09 -6.43
N ASN A 23 -13.49 1.05 -6.42
CA ASN A 23 -13.20 1.83 -7.60
C ASN A 23 -11.69 1.96 -7.74
N ILE A 24 -11.19 1.68 -8.94
CA ILE A 24 -9.75 1.79 -9.20
C ILE A 24 -9.26 3.22 -9.02
N ASN A 25 -10.09 4.22 -9.33
CA ASN A 25 -9.69 5.62 -9.17
C ASN A 25 -9.39 5.96 -7.70
N ASP A 26 -10.17 5.43 -6.78
CA ASP A 26 -9.94 5.63 -5.35
C ASP A 26 -8.64 4.95 -4.90
N CYS A 27 -8.41 3.73 -5.37
CA CYS A 27 -7.19 3.00 -5.06
C CYS A 27 -5.96 3.75 -5.59
N LEU A 28 -6.02 4.19 -6.84
CA LEU A 28 -4.92 4.95 -7.45
C LEU A 28 -4.68 6.28 -6.75
N TYR A 29 -5.74 6.94 -6.31
CA TYR A 29 -5.62 8.19 -5.55
C TYR A 29 -4.80 8.00 -4.28
N PHE A 30 -5.11 6.97 -3.50
CA PHE A 30 -4.36 6.67 -2.30
C PHE A 30 -2.94 6.21 -2.61
N ALA A 31 -2.77 5.40 -3.67
CA ALA A 31 -1.44 4.96 -4.09
C ALA A 31 -0.56 6.15 -4.48
N ASP A 32 -1.11 7.09 -5.24
CA ASP A 32 -0.36 8.27 -5.66
C ASP A 32 0.06 9.13 -4.46
N ARG A 33 -0.84 9.30 -3.49
CA ARG A 33 -0.51 10.07 -2.29
C ARG A 33 0.61 9.41 -1.49
N LEU A 34 0.58 8.09 -1.37
CA LEU A 34 1.64 7.36 -0.66
C LEU A 34 2.96 7.43 -1.41
N ASN A 35 2.93 7.31 -2.74
CA ASN A 35 4.13 7.38 -3.56
C ASN A 35 4.76 8.79 -3.56
N ASP A 36 3.94 9.82 -3.34
CA ASP A 36 4.40 11.21 -3.31
C ASP A 36 4.94 11.64 -1.94
N GLN A 37 4.80 10.79 -0.92
CA GLN A 37 5.30 11.12 0.40
C GLN A 37 6.82 11.17 0.42
N PRO A 38 7.42 12.05 1.25
CA PRO A 38 8.87 12.05 1.43
C PRO A 38 9.33 10.78 2.12
N MET A 39 10.63 10.52 2.06
CA MET A 39 11.21 9.37 2.75
C MET A 39 10.91 9.47 4.25
N VAL A 40 10.57 8.34 4.86
CA VAL A 40 10.21 8.25 6.27
C VAL A 40 11.20 7.34 6.99
N PRO A 41 11.36 7.51 8.32
CA PRO A 41 12.23 6.62 9.08
C PRO A 41 11.77 5.17 9.00
N ASN A 42 12.70 4.27 8.77
CA ASN A 42 12.43 2.84 8.77
C ASN A 42 12.49 2.31 10.19
N ARG A 43 11.34 2.01 10.78
CA ARG A 43 11.25 1.53 12.16
C ARG A 43 11.88 0.15 12.36
N ASN A 44 12.02 -0.61 11.29
CA ASN A 44 12.58 -1.95 11.34
C ASN A 44 14.05 -1.97 10.92
N ALA A 45 14.66 -0.79 10.71
CA ALA A 45 16.05 -0.71 10.33
C ALA A 45 16.94 -1.16 11.48
N GLN A 46 17.85 -2.06 11.17
CA GLN A 46 18.90 -2.46 12.10
C GLN A 46 20.05 -1.45 12.01
N GLU A 47 20.92 -1.46 13.02
CA GLU A 47 22.10 -0.62 13.04
C GLU A 47 22.91 -0.88 11.76
N GLY A 48 23.26 0.20 11.06
CA GLY A 48 23.98 0.12 9.79
C GLY A 48 23.11 -0.06 8.55
N ALA A 49 21.80 -0.25 8.70
CA ALA A 49 20.86 -0.32 7.58
C ALA A 49 20.37 1.07 7.18
N ASP A 50 19.70 1.16 6.02
CA ASP A 50 19.09 2.41 5.58
C ASP A 50 18.05 2.87 6.59
N LYS A 51 18.23 4.08 7.10
CA LYS A 51 17.34 4.65 8.12
C LYS A 51 16.12 5.31 7.52
N LEU A 52 16.15 5.67 6.24
CA LEU A 52 15.04 6.31 5.54
C LEU A 52 14.59 5.41 4.41
N VAL A 53 13.28 5.25 4.29
CA VAL A 53 12.67 4.48 3.20
C VAL A 53 11.52 5.27 2.63
N LYS A 54 11.22 5.00 1.37
CA LYS A 54 10.07 5.57 0.69
C LYS A 54 8.97 4.52 0.61
N TYR A 55 7.72 4.96 0.84
CA TYR A 55 6.58 4.10 0.59
C TYR A 55 6.38 3.89 -0.91
N VAL A 56 6.10 2.64 -1.28
CA VAL A 56 5.68 2.28 -2.63
C VAL A 56 4.31 1.63 -2.52
N ALA A 57 3.34 2.18 -3.22
CA ALA A 57 1.98 1.66 -3.19
C ALA A 57 1.56 1.26 -4.60
N VAL A 58 0.90 0.11 -4.70
CA VAL A 58 0.39 -0.42 -5.96
C VAL A 58 -1.05 -0.90 -5.78
N CYS A 59 -1.83 -0.82 -6.86
CA CYS A 59 -3.19 -1.33 -6.88
C CYS A 59 -3.24 -2.59 -7.72
N VAL A 60 -3.75 -3.68 -7.12
CA VAL A 60 -3.82 -4.99 -7.77
C VAL A 60 -5.29 -5.40 -7.86
N PRO A 61 -5.80 -5.76 -9.04
CA PRO A 61 -7.16 -6.25 -9.13
C PRO A 61 -7.30 -7.60 -8.43
N LYS A 62 -8.37 -7.75 -7.65
CA LYS A 62 -8.67 -8.97 -6.92
C LYS A 62 -10.16 -9.27 -7.00
N ASN A 63 -10.49 -10.55 -6.96
CA ASN A 63 -11.88 -11.00 -6.80
C ASN A 63 -12.09 -11.35 -5.34
N VAL A 64 -13.05 -10.68 -4.70
CA VAL A 64 -13.30 -10.82 -3.26
C VAL A 64 -14.74 -11.27 -3.00
N GLY A 65 -14.96 -11.88 -1.85
CA GLY A 65 -16.29 -12.28 -1.39
C GLY A 65 -17.12 -11.11 -0.87
N ASP A 66 -18.40 -11.36 -0.60
CA ASP A 66 -19.35 -10.32 -0.22
C ASP A 66 -19.11 -9.77 1.18
N ASN A 67 -18.37 -10.49 2.02
CA ASN A 67 -18.11 -10.07 3.40
C ASN A 67 -16.80 -9.32 3.56
N VAL A 68 -16.17 -8.94 2.47
CA VAL A 68 -14.98 -8.11 2.50
C VAL A 68 -15.39 -6.64 2.50
N LYS A 69 -14.83 -5.86 3.43
CA LYS A 69 -15.11 -4.43 3.48
C LYS A 69 -14.40 -3.71 2.35
N LEU A 70 -15.15 -2.92 1.59
CA LEU A 70 -14.62 -2.12 0.48
C LEU A 70 -14.68 -0.64 0.83
N TYR A 71 -13.65 0.06 0.47
CA TYR A 71 -13.54 1.51 0.67
C TYR A 71 -13.87 2.29 -0.60
#